data_ceed43a5ed4af57990adb65a692cf707
#
_entry.id   ceed43a5ed4af57990adb65a692cf707
#
_cell.length_a   1.000
_cell.length_b   1.000
_cell.length_c   1.000
_cell.angle_alpha   90.00
_cell.angle_beta   90.00
_cell.angle_gamma   90.00
#
_symmetry.space_group_name_H-M   'P 1'
#
loop_
_entity.id
_entity.type
_entity.pdbx_description
1 polymer ?
#
loop_
_entity_poly.entity_id
_entity_poly.type
_entity_poly.pdbx_seq_one_letter_code
_entity_poly.pdbx_strand_id
1 'polypeptide(L)'
;MPINENIDGATPLDPDELAGLKFKHITTRGQLDELEQANIVQGLLWLKKKNRDDVLTISFVLELHKALFKEVWKWAGTFRLTEKNIGIEPFQISVSLRDLLDDLSAWIEFETYSPTESVLRFHHRLVKIHPFPNGNGRFSRIYADVIAEKYFQIEPINWGGRELDKVTQTRRSYINALRAADGGDLTLLFDLYRK
;
A
#
# COMPACT_ATOMS: atom_id res chain seq x y z
N MET A 1 -8.34 -22.06 -0.11
CA MET A 1 -6.99 -21.81 0.42
C MET A 1 -7.13 -21.28 1.84
N PRO A 2 -6.38 -21.78 2.84
CA PRO A 2 -6.35 -21.23 4.19
C PRO A 2 -5.85 -19.77 4.21
N ILE A 3 -6.22 -19.00 5.24
CA ILE A 3 -5.83 -17.57 5.35
C ILE A 3 -4.30 -17.40 5.34
N ASN A 4 -3.55 -18.30 5.96
CA ASN A 4 -2.09 -18.24 6.09
C ASN A 4 -1.32 -18.96 4.96
N GLU A 5 -1.96 -19.27 3.84
CA GLU A 5 -1.25 -19.89 2.72
C GLU A 5 -0.24 -18.91 2.13
N ASN A 6 0.99 -19.42 1.95
CA ASN A 6 2.09 -18.61 1.46
C ASN A 6 1.97 -18.40 -0.06
N ILE A 7 1.62 -17.19 -0.46
CA ILE A 7 1.54 -16.76 -1.85
C ILE A 7 2.71 -15.82 -2.13
N ASP A 8 3.42 -16.00 -3.24
CA ASP A 8 4.55 -15.12 -3.61
C ASP A 8 4.14 -13.63 -3.60
N GLY A 9 4.95 -12.82 -2.95
CA GLY A 9 4.68 -11.40 -2.75
C GLY A 9 3.52 -11.07 -1.79
N ALA A 10 3.01 -12.05 -1.05
CA ALA A 10 2.11 -11.81 0.08
C ALA A 10 2.88 -11.75 1.40
N THR A 11 2.38 -10.96 2.33
CA THR A 11 2.90 -10.89 3.70
C THR A 11 2.16 -11.89 4.57
N PRO A 12 2.84 -12.90 5.14
CA PRO A 12 2.22 -13.79 6.10
C PRO A 12 1.83 -13.01 7.37
N LEU A 13 0.67 -13.35 7.93
CA LEU A 13 0.23 -12.83 9.22
C LEU A 13 0.79 -13.68 10.36
N ASP A 14 1.35 -13.03 11.36
CA ASP A 14 1.72 -13.69 12.60
C ASP A 14 0.46 -14.10 13.39
N PRO A 15 0.53 -15.09 14.31
CA PRO A 15 -0.62 -15.52 15.09
C PRO A 15 -1.32 -14.39 15.85
N ASP A 16 -0.57 -13.46 16.44
CA ASP A 16 -1.10 -12.31 17.17
C ASP A 16 -1.81 -11.32 16.24
N GLU A 17 -1.29 -11.13 15.02
CA GLU A 17 -1.92 -10.29 14.01
C GLU A 17 -3.20 -10.94 13.49
N LEU A 18 -3.19 -12.27 13.28
CA LEU A 18 -4.38 -13.02 12.90
C LEU A 18 -5.46 -12.99 14.00
N ALA A 19 -5.06 -12.96 15.28
CA ALA A 19 -5.97 -12.77 16.41
C ALA A 19 -6.68 -11.38 16.36
N GLY A 20 -6.14 -10.43 15.61
CA GLY A 20 -6.77 -9.14 15.30
C GLY A 20 -7.94 -9.20 14.31
N LEU A 21 -8.20 -10.34 13.65
CA LEU A 21 -9.35 -10.51 12.77
C LEU A 21 -10.65 -10.41 13.58
N LYS A 22 -11.57 -9.55 13.13
CA LYS A 22 -12.85 -9.31 13.82
C LYS A 22 -13.88 -10.42 13.57
N PHE A 23 -13.72 -11.18 12.48
CA PHE A 23 -14.66 -12.21 12.02
C PHE A 23 -14.08 -13.62 12.27
N LYS A 24 -14.37 -14.18 13.43
CA LYS A 24 -13.81 -15.50 13.84
C LYS A 24 -14.24 -16.70 12.99
N HIS A 25 -15.33 -16.57 12.22
CA HIS A 25 -15.84 -17.64 11.36
C HIS A 25 -15.16 -17.68 9.99
N ILE A 26 -14.33 -16.69 9.65
CA ILE A 26 -13.58 -16.63 8.40
C ILE A 26 -12.36 -17.54 8.52
N THR A 27 -12.25 -18.50 7.60
CA THR A 27 -11.17 -19.50 7.60
C THR A 27 -10.41 -19.56 6.28
N THR A 28 -10.95 -18.95 5.22
CA THR A 28 -10.33 -18.98 3.90
C THR A 28 -9.88 -17.60 3.44
N ARG A 29 -8.85 -17.59 2.60
CA ARG A 29 -8.33 -16.37 1.98
C ARG A 29 -9.39 -15.64 1.15
N GLY A 30 -10.17 -16.37 0.35
CA GLY A 30 -11.21 -15.74 -0.48
C GLY A 30 -12.26 -14.99 0.34
N GLN A 31 -12.74 -15.59 1.46
CA GLN A 31 -13.66 -14.91 2.37
C GLN A 31 -13.04 -13.64 2.98
N LEU A 32 -11.76 -13.70 3.34
CA LEU A 32 -11.05 -12.54 3.87
C LEU A 32 -10.92 -11.44 2.81
N ASP A 33 -10.51 -11.80 1.59
CA ASP A 33 -10.34 -10.86 0.47
C ASP A 33 -11.66 -10.14 0.13
N GLU A 34 -12.81 -10.84 0.19
CA GLU A 34 -14.14 -10.24 -0.01
C GLU A 34 -14.48 -9.21 1.07
N LEU A 35 -14.22 -9.52 2.35
CA LEU A 35 -14.44 -8.59 3.45
C LEU A 35 -13.53 -7.36 3.37
N GLU A 36 -12.25 -7.57 3.10
CA GLU A 36 -11.30 -6.47 2.94
C GLU A 36 -11.67 -5.60 1.74
N GLN A 37 -12.10 -6.18 0.63
CA GLN A 37 -12.55 -5.43 -0.54
C GLN A 37 -13.78 -4.56 -0.23
N ALA A 38 -14.75 -5.09 0.52
CA ALA A 38 -15.93 -4.34 0.95
C ALA A 38 -15.52 -3.15 1.86
N ASN A 39 -14.58 -3.36 2.77
CA ASN A 39 -14.07 -2.28 3.63
C ASN A 39 -13.26 -1.24 2.83
N ILE A 40 -12.47 -1.67 1.84
CA ILE A 40 -11.74 -0.75 0.95
C ILE A 40 -12.71 0.20 0.23
N VAL A 41 -13.84 -0.31 -0.28
CA VAL A 41 -14.89 0.54 -0.89
C VAL A 41 -15.39 1.60 0.08
N GLN A 42 -15.63 1.25 1.35
CA GLN A 42 -16.02 2.22 2.38
C GLN A 42 -14.91 3.23 2.67
N GLY A 43 -13.66 2.79 2.70
CA GLY A 43 -12.49 3.66 2.85
C GLY A 43 -12.34 4.66 1.69
N LEU A 44 -12.59 4.24 0.46
CA LEU A 44 -12.59 5.13 -0.71
C LEU A 44 -13.73 6.16 -0.65
N LEU A 45 -14.92 5.78 -0.18
CA LEU A 45 -16.01 6.74 0.06
C LEU A 45 -15.65 7.74 1.17
N TRP A 46 -14.94 7.31 2.20
CA TRP A 46 -14.43 8.18 3.25
C TRP A 46 -13.40 9.18 2.71
N LEU A 47 -12.50 8.77 1.79
CA LEU A 47 -11.58 9.68 1.10
C LEU A 47 -12.30 10.79 0.33
N LYS A 48 -13.36 10.44 -0.40
CA LYS A 48 -14.15 11.41 -1.21
C LYS A 48 -14.91 12.42 -0.37
N LYS A 49 -15.36 12.06 0.84
CA LYS A 49 -16.19 12.94 1.70
C LYS A 49 -15.41 14.01 2.44
N LYS A 50 -14.11 13.86 2.61
CA LYS A 50 -13.28 14.75 3.41
C LYS A 50 -12.29 15.47 2.53
N ASN A 51 -12.52 16.78 2.32
CA ASN A 51 -11.49 17.64 1.75
C ASN A 51 -10.29 17.63 2.71
N ARG A 52 -9.18 16.99 2.30
CA ARG A 52 -8.02 16.79 3.16
C ARG A 52 -6.91 17.68 2.64
N ASP A 53 -6.65 18.74 3.38
CA ASP A 53 -5.63 19.71 3.00
C ASP A 53 -4.22 19.13 3.18
N ASP A 54 -4.02 18.27 4.17
CA ASP A 54 -2.72 17.73 4.51
C ASP A 54 -2.71 16.19 4.43
N VAL A 55 -2.31 15.67 3.27
CA VAL A 55 -2.15 14.22 3.05
C VAL A 55 -0.69 13.76 3.17
N LEU A 56 0.29 14.69 3.32
CA LEU A 56 1.70 14.35 3.48
C LEU A 56 2.10 14.27 4.97
N THR A 57 1.30 13.57 5.78
CA THR A 57 1.53 13.40 7.22
C THR A 57 1.45 11.94 7.64
N ILE A 58 2.17 11.61 8.70
CA ILE A 58 2.07 10.29 9.37
C ILE A 58 0.62 10.06 9.87
N SER A 59 -0.06 11.10 10.34
CA SER A 59 -1.47 10.99 10.76
C SER A 59 -2.35 10.52 9.61
N PHE A 60 -2.17 11.10 8.42
CA PHE A 60 -2.93 10.67 7.25
C PHE A 60 -2.61 9.22 6.82
N VAL A 61 -1.34 8.81 6.86
CA VAL A 61 -0.91 7.42 6.60
C VAL A 61 -1.69 6.44 7.48
N LEU A 62 -1.76 6.71 8.79
CA LEU A 62 -2.47 5.87 9.76
C LEU A 62 -3.99 5.91 9.56
N GLU A 63 -4.56 7.10 9.35
CA GLU A 63 -6.00 7.28 9.12
C GLU A 63 -6.48 6.61 7.83
N LEU A 64 -5.71 6.73 6.75
CA LEU A 64 -6.05 6.08 5.48
C LEU A 64 -6.05 4.57 5.63
N HIS A 65 -4.98 3.99 6.19
CA HIS A 65 -4.94 2.55 6.42
C HIS A 65 -6.08 2.09 7.34
N LYS A 66 -6.37 2.85 8.39
CA LYS A 66 -7.50 2.59 9.28
C LYS A 66 -8.82 2.62 8.52
N ALA A 67 -9.06 3.61 7.67
CA ALA A 67 -10.29 3.71 6.90
C ALA A 67 -10.49 2.53 5.94
N LEU A 68 -9.39 2.02 5.35
CA LEU A 68 -9.43 0.91 4.40
C LEU A 68 -9.65 -0.47 5.05
N PHE A 69 -9.26 -0.66 6.34
CA PHE A 69 -9.16 -2.00 6.92
C PHE A 69 -9.81 -2.15 8.32
N LYS A 70 -10.30 -1.08 8.94
CA LYS A 70 -10.79 -1.08 10.32
C LYS A 70 -12.01 -1.98 10.56
N GLU A 71 -12.83 -2.23 9.56
CA GLU A 71 -14.01 -3.10 9.73
C GLU A 71 -13.59 -4.58 9.81
N VAL A 72 -12.44 -4.94 9.26
CA VAL A 72 -11.93 -6.31 9.24
C VAL A 72 -10.89 -6.54 10.34
N TRP A 73 -10.00 -5.59 10.58
CA TRP A 73 -8.84 -5.74 11.43
C TRP A 73 -8.83 -4.78 12.63
N LYS A 74 -8.54 -5.31 13.83
CA LYS A 74 -8.41 -4.49 15.05
C LYS A 74 -7.18 -3.58 15.02
N TRP A 75 -6.09 -4.03 14.41
CA TRP A 75 -4.83 -3.30 14.29
C TRP A 75 -4.78 -2.32 13.10
N ALA A 76 -5.89 -2.18 12.35
CA ALA A 76 -5.92 -1.23 11.23
C ALA A 76 -5.53 0.18 11.64
N GLY A 77 -4.56 0.78 10.96
CA GLY A 77 -4.00 2.09 11.28
C GLY A 77 -2.93 2.08 12.37
N THR A 78 -2.37 0.91 12.72
CA THR A 78 -1.19 0.80 13.58
C THR A 78 -0.03 0.17 12.83
N PHE A 79 1.19 0.65 13.08
CA PHE A 79 2.38 0.06 12.48
C PHE A 79 2.61 -1.36 13.01
N ARG A 80 3.22 -2.21 12.17
CA ARG A 80 3.68 -3.53 12.60
C ARG A 80 4.81 -3.41 13.62
N LEU A 81 4.87 -4.37 14.51
CA LEU A 81 5.89 -4.48 15.53
C LEU A 81 6.86 -5.63 15.27
N THR A 82 6.57 -6.48 14.29
CA THR A 82 7.37 -7.64 13.92
C THR A 82 7.99 -7.49 12.55
N GLU A 83 9.12 -8.14 12.33
CA GLU A 83 9.72 -8.28 11.01
C GLU A 83 8.81 -9.09 10.09
N LYS A 84 8.90 -8.81 8.79
CA LYS A 84 8.18 -9.52 7.74
C LYS A 84 9.15 -9.97 6.65
N ASN A 85 8.67 -10.84 5.78
CA ASN A 85 9.41 -11.25 4.58
C ASN A 85 9.68 -10.11 3.60
N ILE A 86 9.00 -8.97 3.76
CA ILE A 86 9.17 -7.74 3.00
C ILE A 86 9.10 -6.57 3.98
N GLY A 87 9.89 -5.54 3.76
CA GLY A 87 9.86 -4.33 4.57
C GLY A 87 11.18 -4.07 5.30
N ILE A 88 11.26 -2.91 5.90
CA ILE A 88 12.37 -2.49 6.75
C ILE A 88 12.15 -2.95 8.20
N GLU A 89 13.16 -2.76 9.05
CA GLU A 89 13.04 -2.98 10.49
C GLU A 89 11.89 -2.18 11.11
N PRO A 90 11.05 -2.77 11.99
CA PRO A 90 9.87 -2.10 12.54
C PRO A 90 10.17 -0.76 13.21
N PHE A 91 11.29 -0.64 13.93
CA PHE A 91 11.67 0.59 14.61
C PHE A 91 12.07 1.74 13.66
N GLN A 92 12.37 1.43 12.39
CA GLN A 92 12.70 2.43 11.36
C GLN A 92 11.48 2.97 10.63
N ILE A 93 10.30 2.35 10.74
CA ILE A 93 9.11 2.67 9.94
C ILE A 93 8.74 4.14 10.06
N SER A 94 8.66 4.68 11.28
CA SER A 94 8.21 6.06 11.50
C SER A 94 9.17 7.09 10.89
N VAL A 95 10.48 6.86 11.01
CA VAL A 95 11.51 7.74 10.42
C VAL A 95 11.47 7.64 8.90
N SER A 96 11.52 6.44 8.35
CA SER A 96 11.51 6.23 6.89
C SER A 96 10.24 6.74 6.21
N LEU A 97 9.09 6.69 6.88
CA LEU A 97 7.86 7.30 6.36
C LEU A 97 7.95 8.83 6.37
N ARG A 98 8.51 9.44 7.41
CA ARG A 98 8.72 10.89 7.44
C ARG A 98 9.64 11.32 6.32
N ASP A 99 10.80 10.66 6.19
CA ASP A 99 11.74 10.93 5.11
C ASP A 99 11.12 10.79 3.72
N LEU A 100 10.26 9.78 3.52
CA LEU A 100 9.53 9.60 2.26
C LEU A 100 8.56 10.77 1.98
N LEU A 101 7.83 11.22 2.99
CA LEU A 101 6.86 12.32 2.85
C LEU A 101 7.56 13.66 2.62
N ASP A 102 8.69 13.91 3.31
CA ASP A 102 9.51 15.09 3.14
C ASP A 102 10.15 15.10 1.74
N ASP A 103 10.70 13.98 1.28
CA ASP A 103 11.22 13.82 -0.07
C ASP A 103 10.14 14.07 -1.14
N LEU A 104 8.95 13.51 -0.96
CA LEU A 104 7.84 13.75 -1.89
C LEU A 104 7.44 15.22 -1.92
N SER A 105 7.39 15.90 -0.77
CA SER A 105 7.14 17.35 -0.70
C SER A 105 8.18 18.13 -1.51
N ALA A 106 9.47 17.78 -1.37
CA ALA A 106 10.54 18.39 -2.14
C ALA A 106 10.42 18.08 -3.65
N TRP A 107 10.05 16.84 -4.03
CA TRP A 107 9.84 16.51 -5.45
C TRP A 107 8.71 17.30 -6.09
N ILE A 108 7.66 17.61 -5.31
CA ILE A 108 6.54 18.44 -5.77
C ILE A 108 7.00 19.90 -5.90
N GLU A 109 7.66 20.45 -4.87
CA GLU A 109 8.08 21.85 -4.82
C GLU A 109 9.10 22.20 -5.91
N PHE A 110 10.10 21.32 -6.13
CA PHE A 110 11.20 21.54 -7.06
C PHE A 110 11.01 20.86 -8.44
N GLU A 111 9.85 20.24 -8.69
CA GLU A 111 9.56 19.51 -9.93
C GLU A 111 10.67 18.52 -10.32
N THR A 112 11.23 17.81 -9.30
CA THR A 112 12.45 16.99 -9.44
C THR A 112 12.28 15.86 -10.45
N TYR A 113 11.07 15.28 -10.53
CA TYR A 113 10.70 14.20 -11.44
C TYR A 113 9.41 14.54 -12.17
N SER A 114 9.14 13.85 -13.28
CA SER A 114 7.83 13.94 -13.92
C SER A 114 6.73 13.47 -12.94
N PRO A 115 5.47 13.95 -13.11
CA PRO A 115 4.35 13.54 -12.24
C PRO A 115 4.23 12.03 -12.06
N THR A 116 4.19 11.27 -13.16
CA THR A 116 4.09 9.80 -13.11
C THR A 116 5.31 9.18 -12.42
N GLU A 117 6.51 9.69 -12.66
CA GLU A 117 7.73 9.19 -12.02
C GLU A 117 7.72 9.43 -10.51
N SER A 118 7.29 10.61 -10.06
CA SER A 118 7.15 10.94 -8.63
C SER A 118 6.19 9.98 -7.94
N VAL A 119 5.04 9.70 -8.56
CA VAL A 119 4.02 8.77 -8.04
C VAL A 119 4.57 7.33 -7.96
N LEU A 120 5.26 6.85 -8.99
CA LEU A 120 5.82 5.50 -9.01
C LEU A 120 6.97 5.32 -8.02
N ARG A 121 7.84 6.32 -7.86
CA ARG A 121 8.91 6.33 -6.84
C ARG A 121 8.33 6.32 -5.43
N PHE A 122 7.33 7.17 -5.18
CA PHE A 122 6.62 7.21 -3.90
C PHE A 122 5.98 5.84 -3.59
N HIS A 123 5.24 5.28 -4.55
CA HIS A 123 4.62 3.97 -4.41
C HIS A 123 5.64 2.87 -4.07
N HIS A 124 6.73 2.76 -4.84
CA HIS A 124 7.78 1.77 -4.59
C HIS A 124 8.39 1.91 -3.19
N ARG A 125 8.79 3.12 -2.80
CA ARG A 125 9.39 3.35 -1.47
C ARG A 125 8.40 3.03 -0.34
N LEU A 126 7.12 3.33 -0.51
CA LEU A 126 6.08 3.00 0.47
C LEU A 126 5.88 1.48 0.60
N VAL A 127 5.88 0.75 -0.52
CA VAL A 127 5.85 -0.72 -0.51
C VAL A 127 7.09 -1.29 0.17
N LYS A 128 8.27 -0.73 -0.08
CA LYS A 128 9.54 -1.14 0.54
C LYS A 128 9.57 -0.90 2.06
N ILE A 129 9.01 0.21 2.55
CA ILE A 129 8.87 0.49 3.99
C ILE A 129 7.96 -0.55 4.65
N HIS A 130 6.87 -0.92 3.98
CA HIS A 130 5.92 -1.95 4.44
C HIS A 130 5.41 -1.72 5.87
N PRO A 131 4.71 -0.60 6.13
CA PRO A 131 4.51 -0.11 7.49
C PRO A 131 3.51 -0.91 8.33
N PHE A 132 2.61 -1.69 7.73
CA PHE A 132 1.50 -2.34 8.42
C PHE A 132 1.63 -3.86 8.47
N PRO A 133 0.90 -4.55 9.39
CA PRO A 133 0.89 -6.01 9.44
C PRO A 133 0.42 -6.67 8.12
N ASN A 134 -0.55 -6.06 7.43
CA ASN A 134 -1.07 -6.52 6.15
C ASN A 134 -1.67 -5.34 5.35
N GLY A 135 -2.09 -5.60 4.09
CA GLY A 135 -2.76 -4.62 3.24
C GLY A 135 -1.83 -3.59 2.59
N ASN A 136 -0.51 -3.66 2.82
CA ASN A 136 0.45 -2.66 2.37
C ASN A 136 0.41 -2.40 0.86
N GLY A 137 0.30 -3.42 0.03
CA GLY A 137 0.24 -3.24 -1.43
C GLY A 137 -1.00 -2.47 -1.89
N ARG A 138 -2.18 -2.81 -1.35
CA ARG A 138 -3.44 -2.10 -1.67
C ARG A 138 -3.42 -0.66 -1.13
N PHE A 139 -2.99 -0.50 0.12
CA PHE A 139 -2.79 0.81 0.74
C PHE A 139 -1.84 1.70 -0.08
N SER A 140 -0.68 1.17 -0.48
CA SER A 140 0.32 1.95 -1.22
C SER A 140 -0.18 2.42 -2.59
N ARG A 141 -0.93 1.57 -3.31
CA ARG A 141 -1.55 1.95 -4.58
C ARG A 141 -2.59 3.05 -4.40
N ILE A 142 -3.50 2.88 -3.45
CA ILE A 142 -4.55 3.87 -3.16
C ILE A 142 -3.92 5.21 -2.72
N TYR A 143 -2.88 5.16 -1.90
CA TYR A 143 -2.23 6.39 -1.47
C TYR A 143 -1.46 7.07 -2.62
N ALA A 144 -0.80 6.28 -3.48
CA ALA A 144 -0.18 6.81 -4.69
C ALA A 144 -1.20 7.49 -5.63
N ASP A 145 -2.41 6.91 -5.76
CA ASP A 145 -3.50 7.53 -6.54
C ASP A 145 -3.99 8.85 -5.90
N VAL A 146 -4.06 8.93 -4.57
CA VAL A 146 -4.37 10.20 -3.86
C VAL A 146 -3.32 11.26 -4.16
N ILE A 147 -2.03 10.89 -4.18
CA ILE A 147 -0.93 11.80 -4.51
C ILE A 147 -1.02 12.24 -5.98
N ALA A 148 -1.28 11.31 -6.90
CA ALA A 148 -1.43 11.57 -8.33
C ALA A 148 -2.52 12.62 -8.60
N GLU A 149 -3.69 12.41 -8.02
CA GLU A 149 -4.85 13.30 -8.19
C GLU A 149 -4.61 14.67 -7.53
N LYS A 150 -4.15 14.67 -6.26
CA LYS A 150 -4.10 15.89 -5.45
C LYS A 150 -2.98 16.85 -5.83
N TYR A 151 -1.78 16.36 -6.07
CA TYR A 151 -0.61 17.19 -6.27
C TYR A 151 -0.18 17.32 -7.74
N PHE A 152 -0.45 16.29 -8.52
CA PHE A 152 -0.03 16.28 -9.92
C PHE A 152 -1.18 16.45 -10.91
N GLN A 153 -2.44 16.34 -10.46
CA GLN A 153 -3.64 16.47 -11.31
C GLN A 153 -3.62 15.50 -12.51
N ILE A 154 -3.03 14.32 -12.30
CA ILE A 154 -3.02 13.23 -13.27
C ILE A 154 -4.01 12.14 -12.84
N GLU A 155 -4.52 11.41 -13.84
CA GLU A 155 -5.37 10.25 -13.60
C GLU A 155 -4.67 9.19 -12.74
N PRO A 156 -5.41 8.49 -11.88
CA PRO A 156 -4.89 7.36 -11.10
C PRO A 156 -4.17 6.34 -12.00
N ILE A 157 -3.13 5.73 -11.46
CA ILE A 157 -2.35 4.72 -12.18
C ILE A 157 -3.22 3.47 -12.39
N ASN A 158 -3.22 2.93 -13.59
CA ASN A 158 -3.87 1.65 -13.85
C ASN A 158 -3.02 0.48 -13.31
N TRP A 159 -3.15 0.20 -12.04
CA TRP A 159 -2.39 -0.85 -11.34
C TRP A 159 -2.73 -2.28 -11.76
N GLY A 160 -3.74 -2.50 -12.61
CA GLY A 160 -4.22 -3.84 -12.97
C GLY A 160 -5.36 -4.37 -12.07
N GLY A 161 -5.87 -3.56 -11.15
CA GLY A 161 -7.07 -3.85 -10.36
C GLY A 161 -7.03 -5.18 -9.61
N ARG A 162 -8.11 -5.95 -9.68
CA ARG A 162 -8.27 -7.26 -9.01
C ARG A 162 -7.31 -8.35 -9.48
N GLU A 163 -6.66 -8.18 -10.61
CA GLU A 163 -5.64 -9.12 -11.10
C GLU A 163 -4.41 -9.16 -10.17
N LEU A 164 -4.16 -8.09 -9.42
CA LEU A 164 -3.10 -8.05 -8.41
C LEU A 164 -3.44 -8.80 -7.12
N ASP A 165 -4.71 -9.08 -6.87
CA ASP A 165 -5.15 -9.81 -5.67
C ASP A 165 -5.08 -11.33 -5.87
N LYS A 166 -4.94 -11.78 -7.13
CA LYS A 166 -4.85 -13.19 -7.54
C LYS A 166 -3.42 -13.53 -8.00
N VAL A 167 -3.13 -14.83 -8.10
CA VAL A 167 -1.84 -15.32 -8.65
C VAL A 167 -1.91 -15.29 -10.19
N THR A 168 -1.78 -14.11 -10.77
CA THR A 168 -1.85 -13.86 -12.22
C THR A 168 -0.48 -13.47 -12.78
N GLN A 169 -0.39 -13.41 -14.11
CA GLN A 169 0.80 -12.87 -14.78
C GLN A 169 0.99 -11.39 -14.44
N THR A 170 -0.09 -10.61 -14.39
CA THR A 170 -0.07 -9.19 -14.01
C THR A 170 0.57 -9.00 -12.63
N ARG A 171 0.16 -9.81 -11.64
CA ARG A 171 0.77 -9.79 -10.30
C ARG A 171 2.25 -10.17 -10.33
N ARG A 172 2.63 -11.20 -11.07
CA ARG A 172 4.05 -11.60 -11.19
C ARG A 172 4.90 -10.49 -11.80
N SER A 173 4.43 -9.87 -12.88
CA SER A 173 5.12 -8.74 -13.51
C SER A 173 5.30 -7.56 -12.55
N TYR A 174 4.25 -7.22 -11.81
CA TYR A 174 4.29 -6.16 -10.79
C TYR A 174 5.29 -6.46 -9.67
N ILE A 175 5.28 -7.68 -9.10
CA ILE A 175 6.22 -8.07 -8.04
C ILE A 175 7.67 -8.05 -8.56
N ASN A 176 7.91 -8.54 -9.78
CA ASN A 176 9.24 -8.51 -10.38
C ASN A 176 9.74 -7.08 -10.61
N ALA A 177 8.86 -6.18 -11.03
CA ALA A 177 9.19 -4.76 -11.19
C ALA A 177 9.56 -4.09 -9.86
N LEU A 178 8.83 -4.40 -8.76
CA LEU A 178 9.17 -3.91 -7.43
C LEU A 178 10.54 -4.46 -6.94
N ARG A 179 10.81 -5.75 -7.17
CA ARG A 179 12.10 -6.38 -6.79
C ARG A 179 13.28 -5.77 -7.56
N ALA A 180 13.11 -5.48 -8.85
CA ALA A 180 14.12 -4.78 -9.65
C ALA A 180 14.36 -3.35 -9.10
N ALA A 181 13.27 -2.65 -8.77
CA ALA A 181 13.33 -1.32 -8.17
C ALA A 181 14.00 -1.30 -6.79
N ASP A 182 13.92 -2.38 -6.01
CA ASP A 182 14.67 -2.52 -4.74
C ASP A 182 16.19 -2.50 -4.96
N GLY A 183 16.64 -3.01 -6.12
CA GLY A 183 18.02 -2.93 -6.58
C GLY A 183 18.41 -1.62 -7.27
N GLY A 184 17.49 -0.66 -7.35
CA GLY A 184 17.68 0.65 -7.99
C GLY A 184 17.25 0.73 -9.45
N ASP A 185 16.82 -0.39 -10.08
CA ASP A 185 16.33 -0.40 -11.47
C ASP A 185 14.80 -0.22 -11.51
N LEU A 186 14.37 0.99 -11.77
CA LEU A 186 12.96 1.37 -11.88
C LEU A 186 12.37 1.13 -13.28
N THR A 187 13.17 0.69 -14.25
CA THR A 187 12.76 0.58 -15.66
C THR A 187 11.51 -0.28 -15.82
N LEU A 188 11.49 -1.49 -15.23
CA LEU A 188 10.34 -2.39 -15.32
C LEU A 188 9.08 -1.79 -14.69
N LEU A 189 9.22 -1.02 -13.61
CA LEU A 189 8.08 -0.36 -12.97
C LEU A 189 7.53 0.75 -13.87
N PHE A 190 8.39 1.53 -14.49
CA PHE A 190 7.99 2.56 -15.44
C PHE A 190 7.35 1.97 -16.69
N ASP A 191 7.92 0.89 -17.24
CA ASP A 191 7.38 0.23 -18.44
C ASP A 191 5.97 -0.32 -18.22
N LEU A 192 5.67 -0.78 -17.01
CA LEU A 192 4.33 -1.26 -16.66
C LEU A 192 3.29 -0.15 -16.58
N TYR A 193 3.67 1.05 -16.14
CA TYR A 193 2.72 2.09 -15.74
C TYR A 193 2.94 3.45 -16.39
N ARG A 194 4.01 3.65 -17.12
CA ARG A 194 4.28 4.86 -17.90
C ARG A 194 3.48 4.79 -19.20
N LYS A 195 2.34 5.45 -19.21
CA LYS A 195 1.52 5.64 -20.42
C LYS A 195 1.58 7.06 -20.87
#